data_a77ab26cba01f494dff6ec9235f4ea5d
#
_entry.id   a77ab26cba01f494dff6ec9235f4ea5d
#
_cell.length_a   1.000
_cell.length_b   1.000
_cell.length_c   1.000
_cell.angle_alpha   90.00
_cell.angle_beta   90.00
_cell.angle_gamma   90.00
#
_symmetry.space_group_name_H-M   'P 1'
#
loop_
_entity.id
_entity.type
_entity.pdbx_description
1 polymer ?
#
loop_
_entity_poly.entity_id
_entity_poly.type
_entity_poly.pdbx_seq_one_letter_code
_entity_poly.pdbx_strand_id
1 'polypeptide(L)'
;MSVLLQVEHVTKRFGGLVAVNDVSFELYEGEILGLIGPNGAGKTTLFNCIDGVYAPEEGRIRFRKQDITGWKPYDVARFGMARTHQIVRPLADLTVRENVMVGAAFGAQSMGLRQAARVADEVLEFLGLAERADWLAGSLNVAQKKRLELARALASQPQLLLLDEVLAGLNPAEIAEMVATVKAIRNRGITIIMIEHVMHAIMNVSDRILVLDFGQLIAEGTPKEIAANPKVIEAYLGDPKLAERLMQGGE
;
A
#
# COMPACT_ATOMS: atom_id res chain seq x y z
N MET A 1 -16.06 -11.66 8.72
CA MET A 1 -15.22 -11.20 7.59
C MET A 1 -14.32 -12.35 7.21
N SER A 2 -14.07 -12.59 5.92
CA SER A 2 -13.16 -13.66 5.50
C SER A 2 -11.71 -13.12 5.47
N VAL A 3 -10.76 -14.01 5.80
CA VAL A 3 -9.33 -13.68 5.77
C VAL A 3 -8.86 -13.70 4.32
N LEU A 4 -8.30 -12.59 3.84
CA LEU A 4 -7.74 -12.45 2.50
C LEU A 4 -6.24 -12.74 2.46
N LEU A 5 -5.48 -12.21 3.43
CA LEU A 5 -4.04 -12.42 3.57
C LEU A 5 -3.72 -12.90 4.99
N GLN A 6 -2.88 -13.92 5.10
CA GLN A 6 -2.28 -14.39 6.37
C GLN A 6 -0.77 -14.29 6.26
N VAL A 7 -0.17 -13.65 7.23
CA VAL A 7 1.28 -13.60 7.44
C VAL A 7 1.56 -14.35 8.74
N GLU A 8 2.34 -15.43 8.69
CA GLU A 8 2.57 -16.33 9.80
C GLU A 8 4.06 -16.46 10.08
N HIS A 9 4.53 -15.95 11.23
CA HIS A 9 5.91 -16.08 11.72
C HIS A 9 6.98 -15.64 10.72
N VAL A 10 6.70 -14.59 9.92
CA VAL A 10 7.59 -14.13 8.86
C VAL A 10 8.83 -13.48 9.44
N THR A 11 10.00 -14.00 9.03
CA THR A 11 11.32 -13.46 9.38
C THR A 11 12.12 -13.18 8.13
N LYS A 12 12.73 -11.99 8.05
CA LYS A 12 13.62 -11.56 6.97
C LYS A 12 14.93 -11.00 7.50
N ARG A 13 16.03 -11.56 7.02
CA ARG A 13 17.40 -11.16 7.41
C ARG A 13 18.18 -10.64 6.22
N PHE A 14 19.08 -9.70 6.48
CA PHE A 14 20.10 -9.23 5.54
C PHE A 14 21.47 -9.31 6.22
N GLY A 15 22.22 -10.38 5.93
CA GLY A 15 23.42 -10.69 6.69
C GLY A 15 23.12 -10.85 8.18
N GLY A 16 23.77 -10.06 9.03
CA GLY A 16 23.54 -10.07 10.48
C GLY A 16 22.32 -9.25 10.96
N LEU A 17 21.68 -8.46 10.07
CA LEU A 17 20.53 -7.64 10.43
C LEU A 17 19.22 -8.40 10.26
N VAL A 18 18.44 -8.52 11.33
CA VAL A 18 17.06 -9.02 11.28
C VAL A 18 16.12 -7.83 11.02
N ALA A 19 15.65 -7.70 9.78
CA ALA A 19 14.82 -6.56 9.36
C ALA A 19 13.32 -6.77 9.61
N VAL A 20 12.86 -8.03 9.61
CA VAL A 20 11.53 -8.48 10.05
C VAL A 20 11.75 -9.70 10.92
N ASN A 21 11.14 -9.76 12.10
CA ASN A 21 11.39 -10.76 13.11
C ASN A 21 10.07 -11.31 13.67
N ASP A 22 9.72 -12.52 13.25
CA ASP A 22 8.56 -13.28 13.75
C ASP A 22 7.23 -12.51 13.66
N VAL A 23 6.98 -11.83 12.52
CA VAL A 23 5.76 -11.05 12.33
C VAL A 23 4.61 -11.94 11.88
N SER A 24 3.48 -11.85 12.61
CA SER A 24 2.25 -12.55 12.28
C SER A 24 1.05 -11.62 12.35
N PHE A 25 0.18 -11.64 11.34
CA PHE A 25 -1.11 -10.94 11.33
C PHE A 25 -2.03 -11.49 10.24
N GLU A 26 -3.31 -11.14 10.33
CA GLU A 26 -4.32 -11.42 9.30
C GLU A 26 -4.86 -10.11 8.73
N LEU A 27 -5.27 -10.14 7.46
CA LEU A 27 -5.97 -9.06 6.78
C LEU A 27 -7.31 -9.58 6.28
N TYR A 28 -8.37 -8.84 6.56
CA TYR A 28 -9.73 -9.23 6.21
C TYR A 28 -10.20 -8.56 4.92
N GLU A 29 -11.07 -9.23 4.16
CA GLU A 29 -11.64 -8.66 2.93
C GLU A 29 -12.38 -7.34 3.19
N GLY A 30 -12.09 -6.32 2.36
CA GLY A 30 -12.68 -4.99 2.45
C GLY A 30 -12.13 -4.12 3.58
N GLU A 31 -11.06 -4.56 4.26
CA GLU A 31 -10.37 -3.80 5.31
C GLU A 31 -9.35 -2.83 4.72
N ILE A 32 -9.17 -1.67 5.36
CA ILE A 32 -7.99 -0.81 5.22
C ILE A 32 -7.13 -1.03 6.47
N LEU A 33 -6.01 -1.72 6.31
CA LEU A 33 -5.03 -1.97 7.36
C LEU A 33 -3.89 -0.96 7.26
N GLY A 34 -3.71 -0.13 8.29
CA GLY A 34 -2.56 0.76 8.41
C GLY A 34 -1.34 0.00 8.92
N LEU A 35 -0.17 0.25 8.35
CA LEU A 35 1.12 -0.26 8.85
C LEU A 35 2.03 0.92 9.17
N ILE A 36 2.25 1.19 10.44
CA ILE A 36 3.05 2.30 10.93
C ILE A 36 4.26 1.82 11.72
N GLY A 37 5.16 2.74 12.06
CA GLY A 37 6.37 2.47 12.83
C GLY A 37 7.48 3.47 12.48
N PRO A 38 8.53 3.61 13.30
CA PRO A 38 9.68 4.45 13.03
C PRO A 38 10.39 4.12 11.71
N ASN A 39 11.29 5.00 11.27
CA ASN A 39 12.17 4.69 10.14
C ASN A 39 13.07 3.51 10.51
N GLY A 40 13.21 2.57 9.59
CA GLY A 40 13.98 1.34 9.86
C GLY A 40 13.21 0.25 10.62
N ALA A 41 11.93 0.45 10.98
CA ALA A 41 11.12 -0.55 11.69
C ALA A 41 10.82 -1.83 10.90
N GLY A 42 11.15 -1.90 9.60
CA GLY A 42 10.95 -3.09 8.78
C GLY A 42 9.71 -3.08 7.88
N LYS A 43 8.91 -1.99 7.86
CA LYS A 43 7.66 -1.88 7.10
C LYS A 43 7.81 -2.22 5.60
N THR A 44 8.71 -1.53 4.91
CA THR A 44 8.97 -1.77 3.47
C THR A 44 9.55 -3.17 3.22
N THR A 45 10.34 -3.70 4.17
CA THR A 45 10.85 -5.08 4.08
C THR A 45 9.70 -6.09 4.17
N LEU A 46 8.75 -5.88 5.07
CA LEU A 46 7.56 -6.72 5.19
C LEU A 46 6.70 -6.66 3.90
N PHE A 47 6.48 -5.46 3.34
CA PHE A 47 5.82 -5.32 2.03
C PHE A 47 6.56 -6.08 0.93
N ASN A 48 7.90 -5.98 0.89
CA ASN A 48 8.72 -6.70 -0.07
C ASN A 48 8.66 -8.23 0.11
N CYS A 49 8.37 -8.72 1.30
CA CYS A 49 8.10 -10.15 1.52
C CYS A 49 6.70 -10.53 1.00
N ILE A 50 5.70 -9.68 1.24
CA ILE A 50 4.30 -9.94 0.84
C ILE A 50 4.15 -9.92 -0.69
N ASP A 51 4.78 -8.97 -1.38
CA ASP A 51 4.68 -8.83 -2.85
C ASP A 51 5.70 -9.70 -3.62
N GLY A 52 6.52 -10.50 -2.90
CA GLY A 52 7.43 -11.47 -3.51
C GLY A 52 8.77 -10.91 -4.00
N VAL A 53 9.09 -9.63 -3.69
CA VAL A 53 10.43 -9.05 -3.96
C VAL A 53 11.50 -9.75 -3.13
N TYR A 54 11.19 -10.08 -1.87
CA TYR A 54 12.05 -10.86 -1.00
C TYR A 54 11.36 -12.16 -0.57
N ALA A 55 12.05 -13.28 -0.68
CA ALA A 55 11.62 -14.49 0.01
C ALA A 55 12.00 -14.37 1.50
N PRO A 56 11.08 -14.61 2.44
CA PRO A 56 11.42 -14.69 3.86
C PRO A 56 12.27 -15.95 4.13
N GLU A 57 13.10 -15.92 5.17
CA GLU A 57 13.88 -17.08 5.63
C GLU A 57 13.02 -18.04 6.46
N GLU A 58 12.03 -17.49 7.17
CA GLU A 58 11.13 -18.26 8.03
C GLU A 58 9.70 -17.75 7.89
N GLY A 59 8.74 -18.60 8.20
CA GLY A 59 7.32 -18.26 8.17
C GLY A 59 6.64 -18.54 6.84
N ARG A 60 5.39 -18.10 6.75
CA ARG A 60 4.53 -18.31 5.57
C ARG A 60 3.68 -17.09 5.28
N ILE A 61 3.37 -16.92 4.00
CA ILE A 61 2.45 -15.89 3.50
C ILE A 61 1.41 -16.58 2.65
N ARG A 62 0.13 -16.49 3.07
CA ARG A 62 -0.99 -17.03 2.30
C ARG A 62 -1.88 -15.89 1.83
N PHE A 63 -2.17 -15.86 0.56
CA PHE A 63 -3.12 -14.95 -0.06
C PHE A 63 -4.25 -15.76 -0.70
N ARG A 64 -5.52 -15.45 -0.37
CA ARG A 64 -6.68 -16.21 -0.84
C ARG A 64 -6.55 -17.72 -0.55
N LYS A 65 -6.08 -18.06 0.64
CA LYS A 65 -5.80 -19.44 1.10
C LYS A 65 -4.68 -20.17 0.36
N GLN A 66 -4.09 -19.57 -0.69
CA GLN A 66 -2.94 -20.10 -1.43
C GLN A 66 -1.65 -19.64 -0.74
N ASP A 67 -0.72 -20.58 -0.53
CA ASP A 67 0.63 -20.26 -0.08
C ASP A 67 1.39 -19.60 -1.24
N ILE A 68 1.80 -18.35 -1.04
CA ILE A 68 2.55 -17.53 -2.00
C ILE A 68 3.98 -17.24 -1.52
N THR A 69 4.43 -17.91 -0.45
CA THR A 69 5.75 -17.70 0.14
C THR A 69 6.84 -17.89 -0.92
N GLY A 70 7.65 -16.84 -1.11
CA GLY A 70 8.74 -16.87 -2.09
C GLY A 70 8.32 -16.85 -3.57
N TRP A 71 7.05 -16.63 -3.87
CA TRP A 71 6.62 -16.37 -5.26
C TRP A 71 7.32 -15.13 -5.82
N LYS A 72 7.41 -15.07 -7.15
CA LYS A 72 7.95 -13.89 -7.82
C LYS A 72 6.90 -12.77 -7.92
N PRO A 73 7.31 -11.49 -7.92
CA PRO A 73 6.36 -10.36 -7.94
C PRO A 73 5.34 -10.43 -9.08
N TYR A 74 5.74 -10.89 -10.27
CA TYR A 74 4.84 -11.01 -11.41
C TYR A 74 3.78 -12.10 -11.23
N ASP A 75 4.07 -13.19 -10.48
CA ASP A 75 3.10 -14.23 -10.16
C ASP A 75 2.11 -13.74 -9.10
N VAL A 76 2.61 -13.02 -8.08
CA VAL A 76 1.79 -12.37 -7.05
C VAL A 76 0.85 -11.34 -7.68
N ALA A 77 1.36 -10.53 -8.62
CA ALA A 77 0.56 -9.54 -9.33
C ALA A 77 -0.55 -10.19 -10.16
N ARG A 78 -0.23 -11.25 -10.91
CA ARG A 78 -1.23 -12.03 -11.67
C ARG A 78 -2.25 -12.74 -10.79
N PHE A 79 -1.89 -13.05 -9.56
CA PHE A 79 -2.80 -13.68 -8.60
C PHE A 79 -3.75 -12.67 -7.93
N GLY A 80 -3.60 -11.36 -8.22
CA GLY A 80 -4.55 -10.33 -7.82
C GLY A 80 -4.06 -9.39 -6.71
N MET A 81 -2.75 -9.23 -6.55
CA MET A 81 -2.16 -8.22 -5.67
C MET A 81 -1.50 -7.14 -6.51
N ALA A 82 -1.66 -5.88 -6.14
CA ALA A 82 -0.95 -4.77 -6.76
C ALA A 82 -0.29 -3.89 -5.71
N ARG A 83 0.77 -3.19 -6.10
CA ARG A 83 1.49 -2.27 -5.23
C ARG A 83 1.79 -0.96 -5.92
N THR A 84 1.70 0.15 -5.16
CA THR A 84 2.34 1.42 -5.50
C THR A 84 3.70 1.50 -4.83
N HIS A 85 4.63 2.24 -5.42
CA HIS A 85 5.98 2.39 -4.88
C HIS A 85 6.19 3.81 -4.34
N GLN A 86 6.99 3.94 -3.29
CA GLN A 86 7.35 5.23 -2.70
C GLN A 86 7.92 6.22 -3.73
N ILE A 87 8.80 5.73 -4.62
CA ILE A 87 9.33 6.53 -5.73
C ILE A 87 8.55 6.23 -6.99
N VAL A 88 7.71 7.20 -7.38
CA VAL A 88 6.90 7.10 -8.59
C VAL A 88 7.77 7.11 -9.83
N ARG A 89 7.70 6.03 -10.63
CA ARG A 89 8.41 5.90 -11.90
C ARG A 89 7.43 5.64 -13.04
N PRO A 90 6.80 6.69 -13.57
CA PRO A 90 5.95 6.53 -14.76
C PRO A 90 6.82 6.17 -15.96
N LEU A 91 6.21 5.52 -16.94
CA LEU A 91 6.79 5.33 -18.27
C LEU A 91 6.68 6.71 -18.97
N ALA A 92 7.71 7.53 -18.83
CA ALA A 92 7.67 8.97 -19.12
C ALA A 92 7.34 9.30 -20.58
N ASP A 93 7.76 8.43 -21.50
CA ASP A 93 7.59 8.58 -22.96
C ASP A 93 6.24 8.02 -23.45
N LEU A 94 5.46 7.38 -22.59
CA LEU A 94 4.11 6.93 -22.85
C LEU A 94 3.09 7.96 -22.35
N THR A 95 1.92 7.98 -22.97
CA THR A 95 0.79 8.77 -22.46
C THR A 95 0.30 8.26 -21.11
N VAL A 96 -0.48 9.08 -20.41
CA VAL A 96 -1.15 8.69 -19.16
C VAL A 96 -2.03 7.47 -19.38
N ARG A 97 -2.82 7.43 -20.46
CA ARG A 97 -3.65 6.28 -20.85
C ARG A 97 -2.81 5.02 -21.08
N GLU A 98 -1.75 5.11 -21.87
CA GLU A 98 -0.88 3.96 -22.15
C GLU A 98 -0.21 3.42 -20.89
N ASN A 99 0.21 4.28 -19.96
CA ASN A 99 0.71 3.85 -18.65
C ASN A 99 -0.31 2.99 -17.90
N VAL A 100 -1.57 3.39 -17.88
CA VAL A 100 -2.64 2.66 -17.20
C VAL A 100 -2.99 1.37 -17.94
N MET A 101 -2.98 1.38 -19.28
CA MET A 101 -3.16 0.18 -20.11
C MET A 101 -2.11 -0.89 -19.81
N VAL A 102 -0.86 -0.53 -19.48
CA VAL A 102 0.16 -1.50 -19.06
C VAL A 102 -0.31 -2.28 -17.82
N GLY A 103 -0.89 -1.59 -16.82
CA GLY A 103 -1.45 -2.24 -15.63
C GLY A 103 -2.55 -3.26 -15.97
N ALA A 104 -3.47 -2.90 -16.86
CA ALA A 104 -4.55 -3.78 -17.32
C ALA A 104 -4.05 -4.95 -18.16
N ALA A 105 -3.09 -4.72 -19.05
CA ALA A 105 -2.57 -5.76 -19.94
C ALA A 105 -1.78 -6.86 -19.21
N PHE A 106 -1.06 -6.51 -18.15
CA PHE A 106 -0.19 -7.43 -17.39
C PHE A 106 -0.71 -7.80 -16.00
N GLY A 107 -1.89 -7.30 -15.62
CA GLY A 107 -2.55 -7.63 -14.36
C GLY A 107 -3.19 -9.01 -14.33
N ALA A 108 -4.05 -9.24 -13.33
CA ALA A 108 -4.68 -10.52 -13.04
C ALA A 108 -5.46 -11.14 -14.22
N GLN A 109 -6.04 -10.31 -15.11
CA GLN A 109 -6.85 -10.79 -16.23
C GLN A 109 -6.11 -10.80 -17.57
N SER A 110 -4.88 -10.28 -17.65
CA SER A 110 -4.06 -10.23 -18.88
C SER A 110 -4.85 -9.78 -20.12
N MET A 111 -5.39 -8.56 -20.07
CA MET A 111 -6.35 -8.04 -21.05
C MET A 111 -5.71 -7.71 -22.39
N GLY A 112 -6.44 -7.98 -23.49
CA GLY A 112 -6.07 -7.48 -24.81
C GLY A 112 -6.20 -5.94 -24.91
N LEU A 113 -5.49 -5.31 -25.87
CA LEU A 113 -5.35 -3.84 -25.98
C LEU A 113 -6.68 -3.08 -25.93
N ARG A 114 -7.73 -3.56 -26.62
CA ARG A 114 -9.04 -2.90 -26.63
C ARG A 114 -9.72 -2.89 -25.25
N GLN A 115 -9.61 -4.00 -24.53
CA GLN A 115 -10.16 -4.11 -23.16
C GLN A 115 -9.30 -3.29 -22.17
N ALA A 116 -7.98 -3.35 -22.30
CA ALA A 116 -7.06 -2.55 -21.50
C ALA A 116 -7.33 -1.04 -21.65
N ALA A 117 -7.62 -0.57 -22.88
CA ALA A 117 -7.97 0.82 -23.12
C ALA A 117 -9.27 1.24 -22.39
N ARG A 118 -10.32 0.41 -22.43
CA ARG A 118 -11.57 0.67 -21.71
C ARG A 118 -11.36 0.76 -20.19
N VAL A 119 -10.64 -0.21 -19.63
CA VAL A 119 -10.31 -0.21 -18.20
C VAL A 119 -9.46 1.01 -17.84
N ALA A 120 -8.53 1.39 -18.70
CA ALA A 120 -7.72 2.60 -18.48
C ALA A 120 -8.60 3.85 -18.43
N ASP A 121 -9.52 4.03 -19.38
CA ASP A 121 -10.42 5.19 -19.41
C ASP A 121 -11.33 5.23 -18.16
N GLU A 122 -11.90 4.10 -17.74
CA GLU A 122 -12.72 4.01 -16.51
C GLU A 122 -11.93 4.35 -15.25
N VAL A 123 -10.68 3.89 -15.15
CA VAL A 123 -9.81 4.17 -13.99
C VAL A 123 -9.33 5.62 -14.01
N LEU A 124 -9.01 6.17 -15.17
CA LEU A 124 -8.60 7.58 -15.31
C LEU A 124 -9.74 8.52 -14.95
N GLU A 125 -10.97 8.22 -15.37
CA GLU A 125 -12.17 8.97 -14.95
C GLU A 125 -12.32 8.94 -13.43
N PHE A 126 -12.25 7.75 -12.83
CA PHE A 126 -12.39 7.56 -11.38
C PHE A 126 -11.34 8.35 -10.58
N LEU A 127 -10.11 8.47 -11.09
CA LEU A 127 -9.00 9.16 -10.40
C LEU A 127 -8.84 10.62 -10.82
N GLY A 128 -9.74 11.16 -11.66
CA GLY A 128 -9.72 12.55 -12.11
C GLY A 128 -8.53 12.88 -13.03
N LEU A 129 -8.12 11.91 -13.84
CA LEU A 129 -7.04 12.05 -14.82
C LEU A 129 -7.52 11.98 -16.28
N ALA A 130 -8.82 11.86 -16.53
CA ALA A 130 -9.39 11.67 -17.87
C ALA A 130 -8.98 12.76 -18.86
N GLU A 131 -9.02 14.05 -18.46
CA GLU A 131 -8.63 15.18 -19.30
C GLU A 131 -7.13 15.18 -19.70
N ARG A 132 -6.31 14.38 -19.00
CA ARG A 132 -4.88 14.24 -19.23
C ARG A 132 -4.50 12.91 -19.85
N ALA A 133 -5.48 12.13 -20.29
CA ALA A 133 -5.27 10.77 -20.80
C ALA A 133 -4.21 10.71 -21.92
N ASP A 134 -4.21 11.69 -22.79
CA ASP A 134 -3.31 11.78 -23.95
C ASP A 134 -2.03 12.61 -23.70
N TRP A 135 -1.83 13.11 -22.47
CA TRP A 135 -0.58 13.79 -22.10
C TRP A 135 0.53 12.76 -21.87
N LEU A 136 1.78 13.16 -22.14
CA LEU A 136 2.94 12.35 -21.76
C LEU A 136 3.05 12.31 -20.24
N ALA A 137 3.24 11.11 -19.69
CA ALA A 137 3.33 10.91 -18.24
C ALA A 137 4.50 11.68 -17.60
N GLY A 138 5.55 11.94 -18.36
CA GLY A 138 6.69 12.76 -17.93
C GLY A 138 6.30 14.19 -17.54
N SER A 139 5.27 14.77 -18.19
CA SER A 139 4.82 16.17 -17.99
C SER A 139 3.97 16.37 -16.73
N LEU A 140 3.53 15.31 -16.07
CA LEU A 140 2.69 15.39 -14.88
C LEU A 140 3.46 15.95 -13.68
N ASN A 141 2.76 16.68 -12.80
CA ASN A 141 3.28 17.09 -11.51
C ASN A 141 3.31 15.90 -10.50
N VAL A 142 3.83 16.12 -9.29
CA VAL A 142 4.01 15.06 -8.29
C VAL A 142 2.68 14.40 -7.91
N ALA A 143 1.64 15.17 -7.60
CA ALA A 143 0.33 14.65 -7.22
C ALA A 143 -0.31 13.83 -8.36
N GLN A 144 -0.23 14.33 -9.59
CA GLN A 144 -0.73 13.64 -10.77
C GLN A 144 0.04 12.33 -11.05
N LYS A 145 1.37 12.33 -10.86
CA LYS A 145 2.19 11.11 -10.98
C LYS A 145 1.80 10.06 -9.95
N LYS A 146 1.51 10.45 -8.70
CA LYS A 146 1.01 9.53 -7.66
C LYS A 146 -0.35 8.95 -8.03
N ARG A 147 -1.27 9.78 -8.53
CA ARG A 147 -2.57 9.30 -9.05
C ARG A 147 -2.40 8.36 -10.25
N LEU A 148 -1.44 8.63 -11.15
CA LEU A 148 -1.14 7.76 -12.28
C LEU A 148 -0.60 6.39 -11.83
N GLU A 149 0.26 6.35 -10.81
CA GLU A 149 0.75 5.09 -10.26
C GLU A 149 -0.38 4.27 -9.63
N LEU A 150 -1.24 4.95 -8.87
CA LEU A 150 -2.44 4.34 -8.31
C LEU A 150 -3.38 3.83 -9.44
N ALA A 151 -3.51 4.59 -10.54
CA ALA A 151 -4.28 4.18 -11.71
C ALA A 151 -3.72 2.90 -12.35
N ARG A 152 -2.41 2.82 -12.51
CA ARG A 152 -1.74 1.60 -13.04
C ARG A 152 -2.02 0.39 -12.14
N ALA A 153 -1.90 0.57 -10.82
CA ALA A 153 -2.18 -0.49 -9.86
C ALA A 153 -3.66 -0.93 -9.91
N LEU A 154 -4.60 0.00 -9.96
CA LEU A 154 -6.04 -0.30 -10.04
C LEU A 154 -6.45 -0.96 -11.36
N ALA A 155 -5.83 -0.57 -12.48
CA ALA A 155 -6.11 -1.15 -13.78
C ALA A 155 -5.75 -2.65 -13.87
N SER A 156 -4.86 -3.14 -13.00
CA SER A 156 -4.58 -4.57 -12.86
C SER A 156 -5.72 -5.37 -12.22
N GLN A 157 -6.77 -4.67 -11.75
CA GLN A 157 -7.95 -5.21 -11.06
C GLN A 157 -7.58 -6.08 -9.83
N PRO A 158 -6.85 -5.50 -8.87
CA PRO A 158 -6.39 -6.24 -7.71
C PRO A 158 -7.51 -6.50 -6.71
N GLN A 159 -7.38 -7.57 -5.94
CA GLN A 159 -8.17 -7.82 -4.72
C GLN A 159 -7.49 -7.25 -3.48
N LEU A 160 -6.15 -7.17 -3.51
CA LEU A 160 -5.32 -6.55 -2.48
C LEU A 160 -4.43 -5.47 -3.10
N LEU A 161 -4.51 -4.27 -2.55
CA LEU A 161 -3.68 -3.14 -2.94
C LEU A 161 -2.73 -2.75 -1.81
N LEU A 162 -1.43 -2.78 -2.08
CA LEU A 162 -0.39 -2.33 -1.17
C LEU A 162 -0.01 -0.88 -1.51
N LEU A 163 -0.29 0.06 -0.61
CA LEU A 163 0.02 1.48 -0.77
C LEU A 163 1.25 1.85 0.05
N ASP A 164 2.32 2.27 -0.61
CA ASP A 164 3.59 2.62 0.03
C ASP A 164 3.84 4.13 -0.09
N GLU A 165 3.56 4.87 0.99
CA GLU A 165 3.76 6.32 1.12
C GLU A 165 3.15 7.16 -0.01
N VAL A 166 1.89 6.87 -0.36
CA VAL A 166 1.19 7.57 -1.45
C VAL A 166 0.88 9.04 -1.13
N LEU A 167 0.91 9.42 0.15
CA LEU A 167 0.65 10.78 0.63
C LEU A 167 1.92 11.65 0.72
N ALA A 168 3.11 11.06 0.63
CA ALA A 168 4.37 11.78 0.80
C ALA A 168 4.53 12.87 -0.28
N GLY A 169 4.85 14.11 0.15
CA GLY A 169 5.07 15.25 -0.74
C GLY A 169 3.78 15.91 -1.29
N LEU A 170 2.61 15.50 -0.82
CA LEU A 170 1.33 16.16 -1.12
C LEU A 170 1.06 17.28 -0.12
N ASN A 171 0.36 18.32 -0.57
CA ASN A 171 -0.15 19.36 0.32
C ASN A 171 -1.43 18.90 1.07
N PRO A 172 -1.89 19.61 2.12
CA PRO A 172 -3.03 19.16 2.93
C PRO A 172 -4.33 18.91 2.13
N ALA A 173 -4.62 19.71 1.10
CA ALA A 173 -5.80 19.52 0.26
C ALA A 173 -5.67 18.25 -0.60
N GLU A 174 -4.51 18.03 -1.20
CA GLU A 174 -4.20 16.83 -1.98
C GLU A 174 -4.22 15.56 -1.11
N ILE A 175 -3.77 15.64 0.17
CA ILE A 175 -3.87 14.55 1.15
C ILE A 175 -5.34 14.20 1.40
N ALA A 176 -6.20 15.20 1.65
CA ALA A 176 -7.62 14.98 1.89
C ALA A 176 -8.30 14.31 0.69
N GLU A 177 -8.00 14.74 -0.53
CA GLU A 177 -8.48 14.13 -1.77
C GLU A 177 -7.98 12.68 -1.94
N MET A 178 -6.71 12.42 -1.65
CA MET A 178 -6.15 11.07 -1.75
C MET A 178 -6.76 10.13 -0.70
N VAL A 179 -6.98 10.59 0.53
CA VAL A 179 -7.68 9.83 1.59
C VAL A 179 -9.10 9.49 1.14
N ALA A 180 -9.84 10.45 0.56
CA ALA A 180 -11.16 10.19 -0.01
C ALA A 180 -11.11 9.15 -1.14
N THR A 181 -10.09 9.23 -2.00
CA THR A 181 -9.84 8.27 -3.08
C THR A 181 -9.58 6.86 -2.54
N VAL A 182 -8.72 6.71 -1.51
CA VAL A 182 -8.44 5.41 -0.87
C VAL A 182 -9.73 4.80 -0.28
N LYS A 183 -10.55 5.60 0.41
CA LYS A 183 -11.87 5.14 0.91
C LYS A 183 -12.80 4.70 -0.24
N ALA A 184 -12.82 5.44 -1.34
CA ALA A 184 -13.62 5.10 -2.52
C ALA A 184 -13.15 3.79 -3.19
N ILE A 185 -11.83 3.53 -3.22
CA ILE A 185 -11.24 2.27 -3.68
C ILE A 185 -11.71 1.11 -2.80
N ARG A 186 -11.61 1.23 -1.47
CA ARG A 186 -12.11 0.24 -0.53
C ARG A 186 -13.60 -0.05 -0.74
N ASN A 187 -14.41 0.99 -0.95
CA ASN A 187 -15.85 0.85 -1.17
C ASN A 187 -16.20 0.13 -2.50
N ARG A 188 -15.24 -0.02 -3.42
CA ARG A 188 -15.34 -0.88 -4.60
C ARG A 188 -14.96 -2.34 -4.32
N GLY A 189 -14.73 -2.71 -3.06
CA GLY A 189 -14.42 -4.08 -2.63
C GLY A 189 -12.94 -4.43 -2.65
N ILE A 190 -12.04 -3.47 -2.86
CA ILE A 190 -10.60 -3.71 -2.85
C ILE A 190 -10.09 -3.60 -1.41
N THR A 191 -9.39 -4.62 -0.95
CA THR A 191 -8.72 -4.64 0.36
C THR A 191 -7.40 -3.88 0.27
N ILE A 192 -7.00 -3.16 1.31
CA ILE A 192 -5.85 -2.26 1.27
C ILE A 192 -4.94 -2.48 2.48
N ILE A 193 -3.62 -2.58 2.25
CA ILE A 193 -2.62 -2.31 3.30
C ILE A 193 -1.91 -1.02 2.92
N MET A 194 -1.75 -0.11 3.89
CA MET A 194 -1.19 1.21 3.64
C MET A 194 -0.05 1.52 4.61
N ILE A 195 1.14 1.78 4.09
CA ILE A 195 2.26 2.35 4.85
C ILE A 195 2.21 3.87 4.69
N GLU A 196 2.18 4.60 5.79
CA GLU A 196 2.20 6.06 5.78
C GLU A 196 2.90 6.66 7.00
N HIS A 197 3.42 7.88 6.80
CA HIS A 197 4.00 8.70 7.85
C HIS A 197 3.13 9.91 8.22
N VAL A 198 2.05 10.13 7.47
CA VAL A 198 1.07 11.21 7.74
C VAL A 198 0.04 10.66 8.74
N MET A 199 0.34 10.81 10.05
CA MET A 199 -0.41 10.14 11.12
C MET A 199 -1.91 10.47 11.08
N HIS A 200 -2.30 11.74 10.97
CA HIS A 200 -3.71 12.11 10.91
C HIS A 200 -4.46 11.45 9.74
N ALA A 201 -3.79 11.24 8.61
CA ALA A 201 -4.41 10.61 7.45
C ALA A 201 -4.60 9.11 7.66
N ILE A 202 -3.55 8.39 8.13
CA ILE A 202 -3.64 6.96 8.35
C ILE A 202 -4.62 6.61 9.49
N MET A 203 -4.66 7.42 10.55
CA MET A 203 -5.63 7.27 11.64
C MET A 203 -7.08 7.48 11.18
N ASN A 204 -7.30 8.35 10.20
CA ASN A 204 -8.65 8.63 9.66
C ASN A 204 -9.13 7.62 8.61
N VAL A 205 -8.22 6.91 7.94
CA VAL A 205 -8.57 6.04 6.82
C VAL A 205 -8.59 4.56 7.20
N SER A 206 -7.79 4.16 8.19
CA SER A 206 -7.62 2.75 8.56
C SER A 206 -8.74 2.26 9.48
N ASP A 207 -9.17 1.04 9.24
CA ASP A 207 -10.07 0.30 10.14
C ASP A 207 -9.30 -0.26 11.34
N ARG A 208 -8.06 -0.72 11.09
CA ARG A 208 -7.12 -1.27 12.05
C ARG A 208 -5.69 -0.87 11.69
N ILE A 209 -4.81 -0.80 12.68
CA ILE A 209 -3.42 -0.40 12.51
C ILE A 209 -2.50 -1.44 13.17
N LEU A 210 -1.45 -1.80 12.45
CA LEU A 210 -0.30 -2.55 12.96
C LEU A 210 0.87 -1.59 13.21
N VAL A 211 1.55 -1.76 14.31
CA VAL A 211 2.74 -0.97 14.64
C VAL A 211 3.96 -1.87 14.67
N LEU A 212 4.91 -1.60 13.77
CA LEU A 212 6.21 -2.26 13.75
C LEU A 212 7.26 -1.41 14.43
N ASP A 213 8.12 -2.06 15.21
CA ASP A 213 9.34 -1.46 15.74
C ASP A 213 10.45 -2.51 15.76
N PHE A 214 11.65 -2.15 15.31
CA PHE A 214 12.81 -3.06 15.18
C PHE A 214 12.46 -4.42 14.58
N GLY A 215 11.63 -4.45 13.54
CA GLY A 215 11.20 -5.66 12.83
C GLY A 215 10.11 -6.48 13.55
N GLN A 216 9.63 -6.06 14.70
CA GLN A 216 8.61 -6.78 15.47
C GLN A 216 7.27 -6.03 15.49
N LEU A 217 6.18 -6.79 15.57
CA LEU A 217 4.85 -6.23 15.81
C LEU A 217 4.70 -5.91 17.29
N ILE A 218 4.67 -4.62 17.65
CA ILE A 218 4.58 -4.17 19.06
C ILE A 218 3.15 -3.84 19.49
N ALA A 219 2.26 -3.54 18.55
CA ALA A 219 0.85 -3.26 18.80
C ALA A 219 -0.02 -3.51 17.58
N GLU A 220 -1.27 -3.87 17.83
CA GLU A 220 -2.34 -4.02 16.85
C GLU A 220 -3.65 -3.55 17.48
N GLY A 221 -4.47 -2.80 16.75
CA GLY A 221 -5.76 -2.32 17.25
C GLY A 221 -6.39 -1.27 16.34
N THR A 222 -7.52 -0.73 16.79
CA THR A 222 -8.16 0.42 16.15
C THR A 222 -7.28 1.67 16.25
N PRO A 223 -7.47 2.68 15.38
CA PRO A 223 -6.73 3.93 15.49
C PRO A 223 -6.74 4.56 16.89
N LYS A 224 -7.88 4.49 17.60
CA LYS A 224 -8.01 5.02 18.97
C LYS A 224 -7.17 4.24 19.99
N GLU A 225 -7.17 2.92 19.90
CA GLU A 225 -6.36 2.07 20.78
C GLU A 225 -4.87 2.28 20.55
N ILE A 226 -4.46 2.41 19.28
CA ILE A 226 -3.06 2.65 18.91
C ILE A 226 -2.60 4.03 19.41
N ALA A 227 -3.41 5.09 19.27
CA ALA A 227 -3.07 6.42 19.75
C ALA A 227 -2.88 6.49 21.28
N ALA A 228 -3.57 5.64 22.03
CA ALA A 228 -3.50 5.57 23.48
C ALA A 228 -2.48 4.53 24.00
N ASN A 229 -1.83 3.77 23.14
CA ASN A 229 -0.96 2.67 23.55
C ASN A 229 0.42 3.17 24.02
N PRO A 230 0.81 2.94 25.31
CA PRO A 230 2.09 3.42 25.85
C PRO A 230 3.32 2.92 25.08
N LYS A 231 3.31 1.67 24.60
CA LYS A 231 4.42 1.10 23.82
C LYS A 231 4.60 1.81 22.48
N VAL A 232 3.48 2.21 21.86
CA VAL A 232 3.49 2.96 20.61
C VAL A 232 4.04 4.35 20.85
N ILE A 233 3.55 5.03 21.88
CA ILE A 233 4.05 6.36 22.27
C ILE A 233 5.55 6.31 22.57
N GLU A 234 6.02 5.31 23.30
CA GLU A 234 7.45 5.12 23.61
C GLU A 234 8.30 4.90 22.36
N ALA A 235 7.85 4.04 21.42
CA ALA A 235 8.54 3.79 20.16
C ALA A 235 8.72 5.06 19.31
N TYR A 236 7.80 6.01 19.43
CA TYR A 236 7.84 7.29 18.71
C TYR A 236 8.47 8.44 19.52
N LEU A 237 8.68 8.31 20.85
CA LEU A 237 9.33 9.33 21.70
C LEU A 237 10.79 9.61 21.31
N GLY A 238 11.44 8.71 20.59
CA GLY A 238 12.74 8.97 19.97
C GLY A 238 12.69 10.04 18.87
N ASP A 239 11.49 10.39 18.36
CA ASP A 239 11.23 11.52 17.47
C ASP A 239 10.08 12.37 18.03
N PRO A 240 10.40 13.47 18.78
CA PRO A 240 9.41 14.31 19.45
C PRO A 240 8.32 14.87 18.50
N LYS A 241 8.67 15.11 17.24
CA LYS A 241 7.69 15.59 16.22
C LYS A 241 6.70 14.53 15.81
N LEU A 242 7.09 13.26 15.82
CA LEU A 242 6.21 12.13 15.52
C LEU A 242 5.31 11.81 16.70
N ALA A 243 5.82 11.89 17.94
CA ALA A 243 5.02 11.70 19.16
C ALA A 243 3.91 12.77 19.27
N GLU A 244 4.22 14.06 19.01
CA GLU A 244 3.21 15.13 18.97
C GLU A 244 2.13 14.88 17.89
N ARG A 245 2.51 14.38 16.71
CA ARG A 245 1.58 14.07 15.62
C ARG A 245 0.65 12.90 15.95
N LEU A 246 1.14 11.90 16.70
CA LEU A 246 0.32 10.80 17.20
C LEU A 246 -0.74 11.31 18.20
N MET A 247 -0.36 12.22 19.09
CA MET A 247 -1.27 12.81 20.08
C MET A 247 -2.29 13.76 19.45
N GLN A 248 -1.95 14.48 18.38
CA GLN A 248 -2.86 15.39 17.67
C GLN A 248 -3.80 14.69 16.69
N GLY A 249 -3.54 13.45 16.30
CA GLY A 249 -4.40 12.65 15.41
C GLY A 249 -5.55 11.92 16.12
N GLY A 250 -5.69 12.08 17.42
CA GLY A 250 -6.71 11.45 18.26
C GLY A 250 -7.92 12.31 18.62
N GLU A 251 -8.03 13.55 18.08
CA GLU A 251 -9.20 14.42 18.24
C GLU A 251 -10.06 14.48 16.99
#